data_499fb867a979a09ca24c4fbd269a9b3f
#
_entry.id   499fb867a979a09ca24c4fbd269a9b3f
#
_cell.length_a   1.000
_cell.length_b   1.000
_cell.length_c   1.000
_cell.angle_alpha   90.00
_cell.angle_beta   90.00
_cell.angle_gamma   90.00
#
_symmetry.space_group_name_H-M   'P 1'
#
loop_
_entity.id
_entity.type
_entity.pdbx_description
1 polymer ?
#
loop_
_entity_poly.entity_id
_entity_poly.type
_entity_poly.pdbx_seq_one_letter_code
_entity_poly.pdbx_strand_id
1 'polypeptide(L)'
;MSRWLAQAKAYARAFEELTSETLPGLARLWTEDVVFRDPFNDVRGREASLAVFRHMYETTDDPRFQVLDVAASEAGAFLKWRMTFRPKGKPETWAIDGMTELAFAADGRVSAHVDHWDAAGQLYEKVAGLGLLMRWLKRRLRAPSA
;
A
#
# COMPACT_ATOMS: atom_id res chain seq x y z
N MET A 1 0.13 -11.28 23.88
CA MET A 1 -0.50 -10.54 22.78
C MET A 1 0.34 -9.29 22.53
N SER A 2 0.64 -8.99 21.29
CA SER A 2 1.45 -7.82 20.97
C SER A 2 0.74 -6.52 21.34
N ARG A 3 1.50 -5.57 21.89
CA ARG A 3 1.01 -4.24 22.24
C ARG A 3 0.44 -3.46 21.03
N TRP A 4 0.85 -3.80 19.82
CA TRP A 4 0.50 -3.07 18.60
C TRP A 4 -0.71 -3.64 17.85
N LEU A 5 -1.25 -4.78 18.27
CA LEU A 5 -2.32 -5.43 17.52
C LEU A 5 -3.60 -4.58 17.43
N ALA A 6 -3.99 -3.91 18.52
CA ALA A 6 -5.18 -3.06 18.54
C ALA A 6 -5.00 -1.83 17.62
N GLN A 7 -3.82 -1.19 17.66
CA GLN A 7 -3.49 -0.05 16.80
C GLN A 7 -3.47 -0.47 15.32
N ALA A 8 -2.85 -1.61 15.02
CA ALA A 8 -2.81 -2.14 13.65
C ALA A 8 -4.20 -2.43 13.09
N LYS A 9 -5.10 -3.01 13.90
CA LYS A 9 -6.49 -3.26 13.50
C LYS A 9 -7.27 -1.97 13.29
N ALA A 10 -7.07 -0.96 14.13
CA ALA A 10 -7.68 0.36 13.96
C ALA A 10 -7.18 1.05 12.69
N TYR A 11 -5.90 0.96 12.42
CA TYR A 11 -5.27 1.48 11.20
C TYR A 11 -5.80 0.77 9.95
N ALA A 12 -5.92 -0.55 9.98
CA ALA A 12 -6.51 -1.33 8.89
C ALA A 12 -7.94 -0.87 8.57
N ARG A 13 -8.79 -0.67 9.58
CA ARG A 13 -10.16 -0.16 9.39
C ARG A 13 -10.16 1.23 8.76
N ALA A 14 -9.23 2.10 9.14
CA ALA A 14 -9.12 3.43 8.55
C ALA A 14 -8.85 3.37 7.04
N PHE A 15 -8.06 2.41 6.57
CA PHE A 15 -7.81 2.19 5.15
C PHE A 15 -9.02 1.58 4.44
N GLU A 16 -9.73 0.64 5.05
CA GLU A 16 -10.94 0.05 4.46
C GLU A 16 -12.07 1.06 4.31
N GLU A 17 -12.14 2.04 5.20
CA GLU A 17 -13.15 3.10 5.21
C GLU A 17 -12.70 4.38 4.49
N LEU A 18 -11.47 4.39 3.94
CA LEU A 18 -10.88 5.58 3.35
C LEU A 18 -11.63 6.05 2.10
N THR A 19 -11.88 7.36 2.05
CA THR A 19 -12.39 8.07 0.87
C THR A 19 -11.53 9.32 0.64
N SER A 20 -11.71 9.99 -0.50
CA SER A 20 -11.01 11.26 -0.75
C SER A 20 -11.36 12.33 0.30
N GLU A 21 -12.60 12.31 0.80
CA GLU A 21 -13.07 13.26 1.82
C GLU A 21 -12.50 12.96 3.20
N THR A 22 -12.30 11.69 3.54
CA THR A 22 -11.75 11.27 4.85
C THR A 22 -10.22 11.23 4.89
N LEU A 23 -9.57 11.39 3.76
CA LEU A 23 -8.11 11.33 3.64
C LEU A 23 -7.37 12.24 4.64
N PRO A 24 -7.78 13.50 4.90
CA PRO A 24 -7.12 14.34 5.91
C PRO A 24 -7.09 13.74 7.31
N GLY A 25 -8.10 12.92 7.66
CA GLY A 25 -8.16 12.23 8.95
C GLY A 25 -7.08 11.17 9.12
N LEU A 26 -6.56 10.61 8.03
CA LEU A 26 -5.48 9.63 8.05
C LEU A 26 -4.19 10.22 8.66
N ALA A 27 -3.93 11.51 8.43
CA ALA A 27 -2.76 12.19 8.98
C ALA A 27 -2.72 12.20 10.51
N ARG A 28 -3.87 12.12 11.18
CA ARG A 28 -3.94 12.05 12.65
C ARG A 28 -3.40 10.74 13.22
N LEU A 29 -3.39 9.69 12.41
CA LEU A 29 -2.86 8.38 12.78
C LEU A 29 -1.35 8.30 12.62
N TRP A 30 -0.74 9.30 11.99
CA TRP A 30 0.68 9.37 11.71
C TRP A 30 1.43 10.30 12.66
N THR A 31 2.69 9.99 12.94
CA THR A 31 3.61 10.97 13.53
C THR A 31 3.86 12.11 12.52
N GLU A 32 4.33 13.26 13.00
CA GLU A 32 4.63 14.40 12.11
C GLU A 32 5.69 14.07 11.06
N ASP A 33 6.65 13.23 11.42
CA ASP A 33 7.78 12.81 10.58
C ASP A 33 7.58 11.42 9.97
N VAL A 34 6.35 10.95 9.84
CA VAL A 34 6.04 9.62 9.28
C VAL A 34 6.80 9.37 7.99
N VAL A 35 7.32 8.15 7.85
CA VAL A 35 7.92 7.68 6.61
C VAL A 35 6.87 6.86 5.86
N PHE A 36 6.62 7.22 4.61
CA PHE A 36 5.78 6.44 3.69
C PHE A 36 6.63 5.96 2.51
N ARG A 37 6.62 4.67 2.28
CA ARG A 37 7.33 4.05 1.15
C ARG A 37 6.46 3.04 0.46
N ASP A 38 6.47 3.07 -0.87
CA ASP A 38 5.90 2.04 -1.74
C ASP A 38 6.84 1.81 -2.95
N PRO A 39 6.50 0.96 -3.93
CA PRO A 39 7.38 0.75 -5.09
C PRO A 39 7.72 2.00 -5.91
N PHE A 40 6.95 3.09 -5.78
CA PHE A 40 7.13 4.32 -6.56
C PHE A 40 7.55 5.52 -5.72
N ASN A 41 7.29 5.49 -4.41
CA ASN A 41 7.43 6.64 -3.52
C ASN A 41 8.30 6.31 -2.32
N ASP A 42 9.08 7.29 -1.88
CA ASP A 42 9.83 7.26 -0.62
C ASP A 42 9.83 8.68 -0.07
N VAL A 43 8.90 8.96 0.84
CA VAL A 43 8.64 10.31 1.33
C VAL A 43 8.59 10.35 2.85
N ARG A 44 8.81 11.54 3.40
CA ARG A 44 8.79 11.79 4.84
C ARG A 44 7.86 12.96 5.14
N GLY A 45 7.09 12.82 6.22
CA GLY A 45 6.16 13.83 6.71
C GLY A 45 4.73 13.62 6.25
N ARG A 46 3.79 14.18 7.01
CA ARG A 46 2.35 14.00 6.79
C ARG A 46 1.89 14.54 5.43
N GLU A 47 2.31 15.75 5.08
CA GLU A 47 1.88 16.37 3.80
C GLU A 47 2.39 15.62 2.59
N ALA A 48 3.65 15.21 2.59
CA ALA A 48 4.21 14.43 1.50
C ALA A 48 3.53 13.05 1.37
N SER A 49 3.21 12.43 2.49
CA SER A 49 2.49 11.15 2.52
C SER A 49 1.04 11.30 2.07
N LEU A 50 0.33 12.35 2.49
CA LEU A 50 -1.01 12.64 1.98
C LEU A 50 -1.02 12.92 0.48
N ALA A 51 0.02 13.57 -0.04
CA ALA A 51 0.14 13.86 -1.47
C ALA A 51 0.18 12.57 -2.31
N VAL A 52 0.79 11.49 -1.81
CA VAL A 52 0.79 10.17 -2.49
C VAL A 52 -0.63 9.64 -2.63
N PHE A 53 -1.44 9.70 -1.57
CA PHE A 53 -2.84 9.24 -1.61
C PHE A 53 -3.74 10.16 -2.42
N ARG A 54 -3.55 11.48 -2.37
CA ARG A 54 -4.28 12.41 -3.26
C ARG A 54 -4.03 12.06 -4.72
N HIS A 55 -2.79 11.82 -5.09
CA HIS A 55 -2.43 11.42 -6.46
C HIS A 55 -3.10 10.09 -6.85
N MET A 56 -3.19 9.14 -5.94
CA MET A 56 -3.93 7.90 -6.16
C MET A 56 -5.40 8.17 -6.53
N TYR A 57 -6.09 9.05 -5.78
CA TYR A 57 -7.47 9.42 -6.07
C TYR A 57 -7.63 10.21 -7.37
N GLU A 58 -6.62 10.96 -7.79
CA GLU A 58 -6.62 11.70 -9.05
C GLU A 58 -6.40 10.79 -10.26
N THR A 59 -5.67 9.70 -10.10
CA THR A 59 -5.24 8.82 -11.21
C THR A 59 -6.02 7.52 -11.30
N THR A 60 -6.88 7.23 -10.33
CA THR A 60 -7.70 6.02 -10.30
C THR A 60 -9.16 6.35 -10.04
N ASP A 61 -10.04 5.46 -10.50
CA ASP A 61 -11.46 5.49 -10.19
C ASP A 61 -11.79 4.36 -9.20
N ASP A 62 -12.60 4.68 -8.19
CA ASP A 62 -13.11 3.75 -7.17
C ASP A 62 -12.02 2.90 -6.50
N PRO A 63 -10.94 3.51 -5.98
CA PRO A 63 -9.93 2.74 -5.26
C PRO A 63 -10.48 2.24 -3.93
N ARG A 64 -10.28 0.96 -3.65
CA ARG A 64 -10.74 0.31 -2.43
C ARG A 64 -9.66 -0.58 -1.86
N PHE A 65 -9.51 -0.54 -0.53
CA PHE A 65 -8.63 -1.41 0.22
C PHE A 65 -9.45 -2.43 1.00
N GLN A 66 -9.04 -3.69 0.93
CA GLN A 66 -9.55 -4.77 1.77
C GLN A 66 -8.37 -5.35 2.54
N VAL A 67 -8.43 -5.31 3.86
CA VAL A 67 -7.40 -5.91 4.70
C VAL A 67 -7.79 -7.36 4.99
N LEU A 68 -6.95 -8.29 4.55
CA LEU A 68 -7.21 -9.73 4.60
C LEU A 68 -6.68 -10.36 5.89
N ASP A 69 -5.62 -9.79 6.46
CA ASP A 69 -5.00 -10.31 7.69
C ASP A 69 -4.19 -9.20 8.37
N VAL A 70 -4.08 -9.29 9.69
CA VAL A 70 -3.30 -8.38 10.52
C VAL A 70 -2.48 -9.21 11.50
N ALA A 71 -1.18 -9.03 11.49
CA ALA A 71 -0.26 -9.62 12.45
C ALA A 71 0.56 -8.53 13.14
N ALA A 72 0.93 -8.78 14.38
CA ALA A 72 1.75 -7.84 15.15
C ALA A 72 2.80 -8.57 15.98
N SER A 73 3.95 -7.90 16.14
CA SER A 73 5.04 -8.32 17.02
C SER A 73 5.36 -7.20 17.99
N GLU A 74 6.37 -7.37 18.83
CA GLU A 74 6.87 -6.29 19.71
C GLU A 74 7.50 -5.15 18.91
N ALA A 75 8.00 -5.43 17.70
CA ALA A 75 8.66 -4.43 16.85
C ALA A 75 7.69 -3.59 16.01
N GLY A 76 6.48 -4.10 15.71
CA GLY A 76 5.53 -3.42 14.85
C GLY A 76 4.40 -4.33 14.38
N ALA A 77 3.86 -4.05 13.21
CA ALA A 77 2.74 -4.84 12.67
C ALA A 77 2.84 -5.00 11.15
N PHE A 78 2.06 -5.95 10.65
CA PHE A 78 1.98 -6.25 9.22
C PHE A 78 0.51 -6.38 8.84
N LEU A 79 0.15 -5.79 7.71
CA LEU A 79 -1.16 -5.91 7.09
C LEU A 79 -1.02 -6.67 5.79
N LYS A 80 -1.87 -7.66 5.55
CA LYS A 80 -2.02 -8.27 4.22
C LYS A 80 -3.29 -7.70 3.60
N TRP A 81 -3.20 -7.20 2.37
CA TRP A 81 -4.32 -6.50 1.76
C TRP A 81 -4.46 -6.76 0.27
N ARG A 82 -5.64 -6.46 -0.23
CA ARG A 82 -5.94 -6.31 -1.66
C ARG A 82 -6.47 -4.91 -1.91
N MET A 83 -5.94 -4.25 -2.92
CA MET A 83 -6.44 -3.02 -3.47
C MET A 83 -7.08 -3.28 -4.83
N THR A 84 -8.30 -2.81 -5.03
CA THR A 84 -8.97 -2.81 -6.33
C THR A 84 -9.20 -1.38 -6.77
N PHE A 85 -9.05 -1.13 -8.06
CA PHE A 85 -9.25 0.19 -8.66
C PHE A 85 -9.43 0.07 -10.17
N ARG A 86 -9.97 1.11 -10.78
CA ARG A 86 -9.90 1.29 -12.23
C ARG A 86 -8.88 2.38 -12.53
N PRO A 87 -7.94 2.18 -13.46
CA PRO A 87 -7.15 3.29 -13.99
C PRO A 87 -8.09 4.37 -14.55
N LYS A 88 -7.76 5.64 -14.33
CA LYS A 88 -8.63 6.78 -14.71
C LYS A 88 -9.08 6.69 -16.17
N GLY A 89 -10.39 6.71 -16.36
CA GLY A 89 -11.00 6.63 -17.69
C GLY A 89 -10.98 5.26 -18.35
N LYS A 90 -10.61 4.20 -17.62
CA LYS A 90 -10.61 2.81 -18.11
C LYS A 90 -11.75 2.01 -17.48
N PRO A 91 -12.35 1.07 -18.22
CA PRO A 91 -13.47 0.27 -17.70
C PRO A 91 -13.01 -0.92 -16.85
N GLU A 92 -11.77 -1.40 -17.05
CA GLU A 92 -11.30 -2.61 -16.37
C GLU A 92 -10.94 -2.33 -14.91
N THR A 93 -11.37 -3.22 -14.02
CA THR A 93 -10.91 -3.23 -12.63
C THR A 93 -9.60 -4.00 -12.52
N TRP A 94 -8.59 -3.36 -11.91
CA TRP A 94 -7.31 -3.98 -11.59
C TRP A 94 -7.27 -4.29 -10.10
N ALA A 95 -6.56 -5.34 -9.74
CA ALA A 95 -6.32 -5.73 -8.35
C ALA A 95 -4.82 -5.86 -8.10
N ILE A 96 -4.41 -5.34 -6.95
CA ILE A 96 -3.04 -5.46 -6.43
C ILE A 96 -3.11 -6.12 -5.06
N ASP A 97 -2.35 -7.18 -4.87
CA ASP A 97 -2.16 -7.83 -3.58
C ASP A 97 -0.81 -7.40 -3.00
N GLY A 98 -0.81 -7.04 -1.72
CA GLY A 98 0.40 -6.58 -1.06
C GLY A 98 0.36 -6.75 0.44
N MET A 99 1.44 -6.29 1.06
CA MET A 99 1.60 -6.24 2.51
C MET A 99 2.14 -4.87 2.90
N THR A 100 1.71 -4.40 4.06
CA THR A 100 2.26 -3.19 4.68
C THR A 100 3.01 -3.56 5.94
N GLU A 101 4.20 -3.05 6.10
CA GLU A 101 4.97 -3.06 7.33
C GLU A 101 4.75 -1.76 8.08
N LEU A 102 4.35 -1.84 9.35
CA LEU A 102 4.06 -0.69 10.21
C LEU A 102 5.03 -0.62 11.38
N ALA A 103 5.61 0.55 11.59
CA ALA A 103 6.26 0.91 12.84
C ALA A 103 5.42 1.95 13.58
N PHE A 104 5.46 1.92 14.91
CA PHE A 104 4.68 2.80 15.78
C PHE A 104 5.59 3.60 16.71
N ALA A 105 5.21 4.85 16.96
CA ALA A 105 5.76 5.64 18.04
C ALA A 105 5.18 5.20 19.40
N ALA A 106 5.78 5.64 20.48
CA ALA A 106 5.38 5.25 21.84
C ALA A 106 3.92 5.61 22.16
N ASP A 107 3.38 6.65 21.53
CA ASP A 107 1.99 7.11 21.67
C ASP A 107 0.99 6.33 20.83
N GLY A 108 1.43 5.36 20.03
CA GLY A 108 0.59 4.51 19.19
C GLY A 108 0.34 5.02 17.78
N ARG A 109 0.86 6.20 17.43
CA ARG A 109 0.79 6.70 16.05
C ARG A 109 1.78 5.96 15.16
N VAL A 110 1.42 5.80 13.90
CA VAL A 110 2.29 5.17 12.88
C VAL A 110 3.45 6.10 12.55
N SER A 111 4.66 5.63 12.73
CA SER A 111 5.90 6.35 12.40
C SER A 111 6.48 5.92 11.05
N ALA A 112 6.14 4.73 10.58
CA ALA A 112 6.51 4.26 9.24
C ALA A 112 5.44 3.34 8.67
N HIS A 113 5.16 3.54 7.38
CA HIS A 113 4.25 2.75 6.58
C HIS A 113 4.99 2.37 5.29
N VAL A 114 5.31 1.11 5.15
CA VAL A 114 6.07 0.61 4.01
C VAL A 114 5.27 -0.48 3.30
N ASP A 115 4.89 -0.21 2.06
CA ASP A 115 4.15 -1.14 1.23
C ASP A 115 5.08 -2.01 0.40
N HIS A 116 4.84 -3.31 0.42
CA HIS A 116 5.56 -4.31 -0.35
C HIS A 116 4.58 -5.03 -1.28
N TRP A 117 4.74 -4.86 -2.59
CA TRP A 117 3.99 -5.60 -3.59
C TRP A 117 4.78 -5.71 -4.89
N ASP A 118 4.44 -6.70 -5.68
CA ASP A 118 5.11 -6.99 -6.95
C ASP A 118 4.61 -6.06 -8.06
N ALA A 119 5.22 -4.89 -8.18
CA ALA A 119 4.87 -3.91 -9.20
C ALA A 119 5.16 -4.43 -10.63
N ALA A 120 6.21 -5.19 -10.81
CA ALA A 120 6.56 -5.76 -12.11
C ALA A 120 5.49 -6.76 -12.59
N GLY A 121 5.08 -7.71 -11.73
CA GLY A 121 4.11 -8.72 -12.08
C GLY A 121 2.66 -8.24 -12.07
N GLN A 122 2.31 -7.33 -11.17
CA GLN A 122 0.91 -6.91 -10.97
C GLN A 122 0.53 -5.65 -11.74
N LEU A 123 1.48 -4.81 -12.11
CA LEU A 123 1.22 -3.55 -12.79
C LEU A 123 1.94 -3.43 -14.14
N TYR A 124 3.27 -3.55 -14.16
CA TYR A 124 4.06 -3.28 -15.35
C TYR A 124 3.77 -4.25 -16.49
N GLU A 125 3.41 -5.50 -16.19
CA GLU A 125 3.01 -6.47 -17.21
C GLU A 125 1.72 -6.09 -17.95
N LYS A 126 0.90 -5.22 -17.37
CA LYS A 126 -0.35 -4.73 -17.98
C LYS A 126 -0.13 -3.57 -18.94
N VAL A 127 1.05 -2.96 -18.92
CA VAL A 127 1.41 -1.84 -19.79
C VAL A 127 1.98 -2.39 -21.10
N ALA A 128 1.40 -1.99 -22.24
CA ALA A 128 1.86 -2.42 -23.56
C ALA A 128 3.33 -2.06 -23.78
N GLY A 129 4.12 -2.98 -24.35
CA GLY A 129 5.56 -2.84 -24.52
C GLY A 129 6.36 -3.17 -23.26
N LEU A 130 6.07 -2.51 -22.15
CA LEU A 130 6.72 -2.78 -20.87
C LEU A 130 6.36 -4.19 -20.37
N GLY A 131 5.12 -4.61 -20.58
CA GLY A 131 4.67 -5.97 -20.25
C GLY A 131 5.47 -7.05 -20.99
N LEU A 132 5.79 -6.83 -22.26
CA LEU A 132 6.62 -7.75 -23.05
C LEU A 132 8.04 -7.86 -22.46
N LEU A 133 8.66 -6.72 -22.10
CA LEU A 133 9.98 -6.69 -21.47
C LEU A 133 9.96 -7.42 -20.12
N MET A 134 8.95 -7.16 -19.29
CA MET A 134 8.83 -7.81 -17.97
C MET A 134 8.66 -9.32 -18.09
N ARG A 135 7.82 -9.80 -19.02
CA ARG A 135 7.67 -11.23 -19.28
C ARG A 135 8.96 -11.88 -19.77
N TRP A 136 9.70 -11.18 -20.63
CA TRP A 136 11.00 -11.64 -21.12
C TRP A 136 12.01 -11.78 -19.97
N LEU A 137 12.12 -10.75 -19.11
CA LEU A 137 13.00 -10.77 -17.93
C LEU A 137 12.63 -11.92 -16.98
N LYS A 138 11.36 -12.10 -16.71
CA LYS A 138 10.89 -13.21 -15.86
C LYS A 138 11.29 -14.57 -16.42
N ARG A 139 11.14 -14.78 -17.73
CA ARG A 139 11.58 -16.03 -18.36
C ARG A 139 13.08 -16.28 -18.21
N ARG A 140 13.88 -15.19 -18.33
CA ARG A 140 15.36 -15.27 -18.18
C ARG A 140 15.77 -15.62 -16.75
N LEU A 141 15.04 -15.12 -15.77
CA LEU A 141 15.38 -15.28 -14.35
C LEU A 141 14.70 -16.47 -13.68
N ARG A 142 13.75 -17.11 -14.37
CA ARG A 142 13.04 -18.26 -13.83
C ARG A 142 13.99 -19.44 -13.69
N ALA A 143 13.93 -20.13 -12.54
CA ALA A 143 14.66 -21.35 -12.32
C ALA A 143 14.22 -22.43 -13.32
N PRO A 144 15.13 -23.30 -13.81
CA PRO A 144 14.75 -24.43 -14.64
C PRO A 144 13.74 -25.31 -13.91
N SER A 145 12.72 -25.76 -14.63
CA SER A 145 11.78 -26.75 -14.08
C SER A 145 12.52 -28.06 -13.86
N ALA A 146 12.34 -28.65 -12.68
CA ALA A 146 12.89 -29.96 -12.37
C ALA A 146 12.21 -31.03 -13.21
#